data_bc48c7f8093ec52ce38e1c0fb19d8a56
#
_entry.id   bc48c7f8093ec52ce38e1c0fb19d8a56
#
_cell.length_a   1.000
_cell.length_b   1.000
_cell.length_c   1.000
_cell.angle_alpha   90.00
_cell.angle_beta   90.00
_cell.angle_gamma   90.00
#
_symmetry.space_group_name_H-M   'P 1'
#
loop_
_entity.id
_entity.type
_entity.pdbx_description
1 polymer ?
#
loop_
_entity_poly.entity_id
_entity_poly.type
_entity_poly.pdbx_seq_one_letter_code
_entity_poly.pdbx_strand_id
1 'polypeptide(L)'
;MGYKQLLMNPVVIALASNERYFPGLYCAVASALRHMAAGTGVDVRVLDGGISKSSRNTLSRLAESFGQSVRVGFVPVDDSVFRSAMLGPYKSHMAYCRILLPRVLDVPRLIYLDCDVLVFRDLSELFDHPLSSGKILAAVRDSETLSLGDDSRIVADAMKLPAQGAYFNSGVMLMNLDELKKQNFLERSLEFLETWSGRYRFWDQSALNFLLHGRIDELPGYWNRASWQFDEQDENDLSCVLHYTRSAPWLRETPGPAQALFEQFGSHAGLAVNRRTTGFKHSRHQWFWRNALAPLRAAAFFTVSILYKISGRRKKAADYQRAARYWFNYLRNAPSRRYIHRRRIAEIQNMKFDVATTGI
;
A
#
# COMPACT_ATOMS: atom_id res chain seq x y z
N MET A 1 -3.43 -11.34 -33.81
CA MET A 1 -4.27 -11.96 -32.75
C MET A 1 -5.54 -11.15 -32.62
N GLY A 2 -6.71 -11.78 -32.74
CA GLY A 2 -7.97 -11.05 -32.83
C GLY A 2 -8.40 -10.46 -31.49
N TYR A 3 -9.08 -9.33 -31.55
CA TYR A 3 -9.64 -8.55 -30.43
C TYR A 3 -10.38 -9.38 -29.35
N LYS A 4 -11.07 -10.47 -29.77
CA LYS A 4 -11.70 -11.43 -28.85
C LYS A 4 -10.71 -12.19 -27.97
N GLN A 5 -9.48 -12.42 -28.40
CA GLN A 5 -8.48 -13.20 -27.67
C GLN A 5 -7.82 -12.38 -26.56
N LEU A 6 -7.70 -11.05 -26.73
CA LEU A 6 -7.21 -10.11 -25.72
C LEU A 6 -8.12 -10.00 -24.48
N LEU A 7 -9.43 -10.28 -24.64
CA LEU A 7 -10.41 -10.28 -23.57
C LEU A 7 -10.61 -11.66 -22.91
N MET A 8 -9.97 -12.71 -23.41
CA MET A 8 -10.17 -14.07 -22.87
C MET A 8 -9.43 -14.34 -21.57
N ASN A 9 -8.30 -13.64 -21.31
CA ASN A 9 -7.57 -13.74 -20.05
C ASN A 9 -7.01 -12.35 -19.64
N PRO A 10 -7.86 -11.42 -19.23
CA PRO A 10 -7.39 -10.11 -18.81
C PRO A 10 -6.62 -10.21 -17.47
N VAL A 11 -5.68 -9.32 -17.25
CA VAL A 11 -5.12 -9.07 -15.91
C VAL A 11 -6.25 -8.52 -15.04
N VAL A 12 -6.65 -9.27 -14.03
CA VAL A 12 -7.69 -8.84 -13.10
C VAL A 12 -7.04 -8.12 -11.91
N ILE A 13 -7.45 -6.88 -11.68
CA ILE A 13 -6.97 -6.04 -10.59
C ILE A 13 -8.16 -5.69 -9.70
N ALA A 14 -8.08 -5.99 -8.40
CA ALA A 14 -9.11 -5.63 -7.42
C ALA A 14 -8.61 -4.58 -6.44
N LEU A 15 -9.47 -3.60 -6.11
CA LEU A 15 -9.25 -2.59 -5.08
C LEU A 15 -10.53 -2.44 -4.25
N ALA A 16 -10.41 -1.99 -2.99
CA ALA A 16 -11.57 -1.69 -2.14
C ALA A 16 -11.57 -0.20 -1.78
N SER A 17 -12.67 0.51 -2.01
CA SER A 17 -12.72 1.96 -1.82
C SER A 17 -14.11 2.46 -1.43
N ASN A 18 -14.13 3.61 -0.80
CA ASN A 18 -15.30 4.47 -0.64
C ASN A 18 -14.97 5.88 -1.15
N GLU A 19 -15.95 6.80 -1.09
CA GLU A 19 -15.76 8.17 -1.61
C GLU A 19 -14.55 8.90 -1.00
N ARG A 20 -14.26 8.69 0.28
CA ARG A 20 -13.13 9.32 0.96
C ARG A 20 -11.77 8.88 0.40
N TYR A 21 -11.70 7.64 -0.09
CA TYR A 21 -10.49 7.03 -0.66
C TYR A 21 -10.42 7.15 -2.18
N PHE A 22 -11.45 7.73 -2.82
CA PHE A 22 -11.52 7.85 -4.26
C PHE A 22 -10.27 8.52 -4.90
N PRO A 23 -9.66 9.59 -4.34
CA PRO A 23 -8.45 10.16 -4.91
C PRO A 23 -7.29 9.14 -5.01
N GLY A 24 -7.13 8.31 -3.99
CA GLY A 24 -6.15 7.23 -4.00
C GLY A 24 -6.51 6.15 -5.01
N LEU A 25 -7.76 5.67 -5.00
CA LEU A 25 -8.26 4.70 -5.97
C LEU A 25 -7.97 5.16 -7.41
N TYR A 26 -8.28 6.41 -7.72
CA TYR A 26 -8.04 6.96 -9.05
C TYR A 26 -6.56 6.92 -9.42
N CYS A 27 -5.66 7.40 -8.54
CA CYS A 27 -4.23 7.42 -8.79
C CYS A 27 -3.65 5.99 -8.90
N ALA A 28 -4.10 5.06 -8.08
CA ALA A 28 -3.69 3.66 -8.14
C ALA A 28 -4.05 3.03 -9.50
N VAL A 29 -5.31 3.19 -9.93
CA VAL A 29 -5.77 2.67 -11.22
C VAL A 29 -5.08 3.39 -12.39
N ALA A 30 -4.97 4.72 -12.36
CA ALA A 30 -4.32 5.48 -13.43
C ALA A 30 -2.85 5.09 -13.60
N SER A 31 -2.12 4.93 -12.49
CA SER A 31 -0.71 4.50 -12.53
C SER A 31 -0.58 3.05 -12.99
N ALA A 32 -1.46 2.15 -12.56
CA ALA A 32 -1.47 0.77 -13.02
C ALA A 32 -1.70 0.67 -14.54
N LEU A 33 -2.78 1.30 -15.05
CA LEU A 33 -3.11 1.25 -16.47
C LEU A 33 -2.01 1.86 -17.36
N ARG A 34 -1.34 2.91 -16.88
CA ARG A 34 -0.27 3.58 -17.62
C ARG A 34 0.98 2.71 -17.81
N HIS A 35 1.25 1.80 -16.87
CA HIS A 35 2.45 0.96 -16.88
C HIS A 35 2.17 -0.48 -17.30
N MET A 36 0.93 -0.79 -17.71
CA MET A 36 0.65 -2.07 -18.36
C MET A 36 1.29 -2.14 -19.75
N ALA A 37 1.75 -3.32 -20.13
CA ALA A 37 2.25 -3.55 -21.49
C ALA A 37 1.16 -3.25 -22.54
N ALA A 38 1.57 -2.66 -23.66
CA ALA A 38 0.65 -2.33 -24.75
C ALA A 38 -0.12 -3.59 -25.23
N GLY A 39 -1.43 -3.45 -25.37
CA GLY A 39 -2.30 -4.55 -25.81
C GLY A 39 -2.73 -5.52 -24.72
N THR A 40 -2.30 -5.35 -23.46
CA THR A 40 -2.79 -6.17 -22.35
C THR A 40 -4.25 -5.85 -22.06
N GLY A 41 -5.11 -6.88 -22.00
CA GLY A 41 -6.47 -6.76 -21.49
C GLY A 41 -6.45 -6.56 -19.97
N VAL A 42 -7.20 -5.58 -19.44
CA VAL A 42 -7.26 -5.31 -18.00
C VAL A 42 -8.72 -5.25 -17.54
N ASP A 43 -9.01 -5.92 -16.45
CA ASP A 43 -10.31 -5.91 -15.78
C ASP A 43 -10.15 -5.41 -14.34
N VAL A 44 -10.48 -4.14 -14.12
CA VAL A 44 -10.43 -3.52 -12.79
C VAL A 44 -11.74 -3.75 -12.05
N ARG A 45 -11.69 -4.36 -10.89
CA ARG A 45 -12.83 -4.64 -10.01
C ARG A 45 -12.74 -3.81 -8.75
N VAL A 46 -13.62 -2.86 -8.59
CA VAL A 46 -13.67 -1.99 -7.40
C VAL A 46 -14.74 -2.51 -6.45
N LEU A 47 -14.32 -2.97 -5.28
CA LEU A 47 -15.22 -3.24 -4.14
C LEU A 47 -15.69 -1.89 -3.61
N ASP A 48 -16.97 -1.59 -3.86
CA ASP A 48 -17.55 -0.25 -3.73
C ASP A 48 -18.29 -0.12 -2.40
N GLY A 49 -17.68 0.59 -1.45
CA GLY A 49 -18.24 0.95 -0.14
C GLY A 49 -18.91 2.32 -0.11
N GLY A 50 -19.54 2.74 -1.22
CA GLY A 50 -20.27 4.02 -1.30
C GLY A 50 -19.52 5.11 -2.08
N ILE A 51 -19.01 4.77 -3.26
CA ILE A 51 -18.43 5.74 -4.22
C ILE A 51 -19.56 6.47 -4.93
N SER A 52 -19.47 7.80 -5.06
CA SER A 52 -20.49 8.61 -5.73
C SER A 52 -20.60 8.29 -7.23
N LYS A 53 -21.77 8.53 -7.84
CA LYS A 53 -21.96 8.37 -9.27
C LYS A 53 -20.97 9.20 -10.08
N SER A 54 -20.66 10.42 -9.63
CA SER A 54 -19.68 11.29 -10.30
C SER A 54 -18.29 10.67 -10.31
N SER A 55 -17.85 10.15 -9.18
CA SER A 55 -16.55 9.50 -9.02
C SER A 55 -16.46 8.20 -9.84
N ARG A 56 -17.51 7.38 -9.83
CA ARG A 56 -17.57 6.19 -10.69
C ARG A 56 -17.45 6.56 -12.17
N ASN A 57 -18.19 7.57 -12.64
CA ASN A 57 -18.11 8.05 -14.03
C ASN A 57 -16.71 8.57 -14.39
N THR A 58 -16.03 9.22 -13.44
CA THR A 58 -14.66 9.70 -13.62
C THR A 58 -13.69 8.54 -13.82
N LEU A 59 -13.80 7.48 -13.02
CA LEU A 59 -12.95 6.30 -13.14
C LEU A 59 -13.28 5.49 -14.42
N SER A 60 -14.55 5.40 -14.81
CA SER A 60 -14.96 4.74 -16.06
C SER A 60 -14.36 5.46 -17.27
N ARG A 61 -14.45 6.80 -17.32
CA ARG A 61 -13.83 7.59 -18.41
C ARG A 61 -12.31 7.44 -18.45
N LEU A 62 -11.66 7.33 -17.30
CA LEU A 62 -10.22 7.01 -17.26
C LEU A 62 -9.96 5.66 -17.96
N ALA A 63 -10.70 4.61 -17.61
CA ALA A 63 -10.52 3.29 -18.23
C ALA A 63 -10.79 3.33 -19.75
N GLU A 64 -11.85 4.02 -20.19
CA GLU A 64 -12.19 4.21 -21.59
C GLU A 64 -11.07 4.89 -22.38
N SER A 65 -10.32 5.82 -21.77
CA SER A 65 -9.20 6.51 -22.41
C SER A 65 -8.02 5.59 -22.74
N PHE A 66 -7.92 4.43 -22.09
CA PHE A 66 -6.93 3.38 -22.40
C PHE A 66 -7.42 2.37 -23.45
N GLY A 67 -8.61 2.57 -23.99
CA GLY A 67 -9.16 1.75 -25.09
C GLY A 67 -10.04 0.60 -24.61
N GLN A 68 -10.57 -0.14 -25.60
CA GLN A 68 -11.60 -1.16 -25.37
C GLN A 68 -11.09 -2.43 -24.65
N SER A 69 -9.78 -2.61 -24.52
CA SER A 69 -9.18 -3.72 -23.77
C SER A 69 -9.18 -3.51 -22.24
N VAL A 70 -9.58 -2.31 -21.78
CA VAL A 70 -9.64 -1.96 -20.35
C VAL A 70 -11.10 -1.83 -19.91
N ARG A 71 -11.43 -2.47 -18.79
CA ARG A 71 -12.76 -2.37 -18.17
C ARG A 71 -12.65 -2.04 -16.71
N VAL A 72 -13.62 -1.28 -16.19
CA VAL A 72 -13.81 -1.03 -14.76
C VAL A 72 -15.20 -1.48 -14.35
N GLY A 73 -15.30 -2.35 -13.36
CA GLY A 73 -16.55 -2.80 -12.75
C GLY A 73 -16.60 -2.41 -11.28
N PHE A 74 -17.79 -2.01 -10.81
CA PHE A 74 -18.05 -1.69 -9.42
C PHE A 74 -18.89 -2.79 -8.79
N VAL A 75 -18.40 -3.40 -7.73
CA VAL A 75 -19.06 -4.46 -6.97
C VAL A 75 -19.49 -3.87 -5.62
N PRO A 76 -20.77 -3.59 -5.42
CA PRO A 76 -21.25 -3.09 -4.14
C PRO A 76 -20.90 -4.06 -3.03
N VAL A 77 -20.34 -3.54 -1.93
CA VAL A 77 -20.02 -4.35 -0.75
C VAL A 77 -20.69 -3.78 0.48
N ASP A 78 -21.21 -4.68 1.30
CA ASP A 78 -21.68 -4.37 2.63
C ASP A 78 -20.58 -4.73 3.64
N ASP A 79 -19.92 -3.70 4.17
CA ASP A 79 -18.87 -3.86 5.17
C ASP A 79 -19.41 -4.09 6.59
N SER A 80 -20.75 -4.12 6.75
CA SER A 80 -21.42 -4.40 8.03
C SER A 80 -21.10 -5.79 8.57
N VAL A 81 -20.70 -6.72 7.72
CA VAL A 81 -20.24 -8.05 8.12
C VAL A 81 -19.02 -7.98 9.05
N PHE A 82 -18.26 -6.89 9.00
CA PHE A 82 -17.09 -6.65 9.85
C PHE A 82 -17.38 -5.74 11.06
N ARG A 83 -18.65 -5.48 11.39
CA ARG A 83 -19.05 -4.55 12.48
C ARG A 83 -18.51 -4.95 13.86
N SER A 84 -18.24 -6.22 14.09
CA SER A 84 -17.63 -6.73 15.33
C SER A 84 -16.10 -6.62 15.34
N ALA A 85 -15.47 -6.41 14.18
CA ALA A 85 -14.03 -6.27 14.08
C ALA A 85 -13.57 -4.87 14.53
N MET A 86 -12.32 -4.75 14.94
CA MET A 86 -11.72 -3.45 15.27
C MET A 86 -11.82 -2.50 14.06
N LEU A 87 -12.23 -1.26 14.32
CA LEU A 87 -12.24 -0.24 13.26
C LEU A 87 -10.82 -0.03 12.71
N GLY A 88 -10.70 -0.17 11.42
CA GLY A 88 -9.46 0.07 10.68
C GLY A 88 -9.06 1.55 10.65
N PRO A 89 -8.03 1.90 9.87
CA PRO A 89 -7.61 3.28 9.68
C PRO A 89 -8.79 4.17 9.29
N TYR A 90 -8.81 5.38 9.82
CA TYR A 90 -9.86 6.37 9.54
C TYR A 90 -11.29 5.93 9.92
N LYS A 91 -11.42 5.02 10.89
CA LYS A 91 -12.70 4.52 11.38
C LYS A 91 -13.55 3.87 10.27
N SER A 92 -12.93 3.05 9.43
CA SER A 92 -13.56 2.36 8.30
C SER A 92 -13.25 0.88 8.33
N HIS A 93 -14.19 0.05 7.86
CA HIS A 93 -13.98 -1.38 7.65
C HIS A 93 -13.54 -1.71 6.22
N MET A 94 -13.34 -0.71 5.36
CA MET A 94 -12.98 -0.93 3.95
C MET A 94 -11.71 -1.77 3.76
N ALA A 95 -10.74 -1.69 4.69
CA ALA A 95 -9.55 -2.52 4.64
C ALA A 95 -9.88 -4.02 4.70
N TYR A 96 -10.92 -4.41 5.44
CA TYR A 96 -11.35 -5.80 5.52
C TYR A 96 -12.01 -6.32 4.24
N CYS A 97 -12.48 -5.46 3.34
CA CYS A 97 -13.23 -5.88 2.16
C CYS A 97 -12.43 -6.78 1.22
N ARG A 98 -11.07 -6.76 1.28
CA ARG A 98 -10.24 -7.73 0.53
C ARG A 98 -10.49 -9.19 0.96
N ILE A 99 -10.97 -9.42 2.19
CA ILE A 99 -11.37 -10.76 2.68
C ILE A 99 -12.62 -11.27 1.93
N LEU A 100 -13.48 -10.37 1.44
CA LEU A 100 -14.68 -10.72 0.69
C LEU A 100 -14.40 -11.19 -0.74
N LEU A 101 -13.22 -10.89 -1.29
CA LEU A 101 -12.89 -11.14 -2.70
C LEU A 101 -13.25 -12.56 -3.17
N PRO A 102 -12.92 -13.64 -2.44
CA PRO A 102 -13.27 -14.98 -2.87
C PRO A 102 -14.79 -15.23 -2.98
N ARG A 103 -15.61 -14.47 -2.25
CA ARG A 103 -17.06 -14.61 -2.26
C ARG A 103 -17.75 -13.76 -3.33
N VAL A 104 -17.21 -12.55 -3.60
CA VAL A 104 -17.88 -11.55 -4.44
C VAL A 104 -17.39 -11.53 -5.89
N LEU A 105 -16.23 -12.16 -6.16
CA LEU A 105 -15.69 -12.25 -7.51
C LEU A 105 -15.59 -13.69 -7.99
N ASP A 106 -16.06 -13.90 -9.23
CA ASP A 106 -15.95 -15.20 -9.88
C ASP A 106 -14.82 -15.19 -10.92
N VAL A 107 -13.59 -15.15 -10.39
CA VAL A 107 -12.34 -15.23 -11.15
C VAL A 107 -11.36 -16.12 -10.41
N PRO A 108 -10.54 -16.93 -11.08
CA PRO A 108 -9.65 -17.89 -10.42
C PRO A 108 -8.51 -17.20 -9.68
N ARG A 109 -8.02 -16.06 -10.20
CA ARG A 109 -6.91 -15.29 -9.61
C ARG A 109 -7.01 -13.82 -9.92
N LEU A 110 -6.41 -13.01 -9.09
CA LEU A 110 -6.32 -11.56 -9.28
C LEU A 110 -5.11 -10.95 -8.56
N ILE A 111 -4.78 -9.72 -8.94
CA ILE A 111 -3.91 -8.84 -8.14
C ILE A 111 -4.81 -7.96 -7.28
N TYR A 112 -4.60 -7.97 -5.96
CA TYR A 112 -5.18 -6.99 -5.07
C TYR A 112 -4.22 -5.82 -4.88
N LEU A 113 -4.74 -4.60 -4.93
CA LEU A 113 -4.01 -3.36 -4.65
C LEU A 113 -4.76 -2.53 -3.61
N ASP A 114 -4.04 -1.98 -2.64
CA ASP A 114 -4.57 -0.91 -1.80
C ASP A 114 -4.73 0.39 -2.62
N CYS A 115 -5.63 1.28 -2.17
CA CYS A 115 -5.84 2.57 -2.84
C CYS A 115 -4.70 3.57 -2.64
N ASP A 116 -3.80 3.32 -1.71
CA ASP A 116 -2.64 4.15 -1.40
C ASP A 116 -1.35 3.62 -2.01
N VAL A 117 -1.44 3.08 -3.23
CA VAL A 117 -0.29 2.68 -4.05
C VAL A 117 -0.16 3.52 -5.31
N LEU A 118 1.07 3.63 -5.83
CA LEU A 118 1.35 4.02 -7.21
C LEU A 118 2.14 2.93 -7.89
N VAL A 119 1.69 2.55 -9.08
CA VAL A 119 2.28 1.46 -9.86
C VAL A 119 3.19 2.05 -10.93
N PHE A 120 4.46 1.67 -10.93
CA PHE A 120 5.48 2.07 -11.92
C PHE A 120 6.10 0.86 -12.62
N ARG A 121 5.36 -0.26 -12.64
CA ARG A 121 5.80 -1.52 -13.22
C ARG A 121 4.63 -2.22 -13.89
N ASP A 122 4.92 -3.04 -14.91
CA ASP A 122 3.89 -3.86 -15.57
C ASP A 122 3.36 -4.94 -14.62
N LEU A 123 2.07 -4.85 -14.29
CA LEU A 123 1.41 -5.81 -13.41
C LEU A 123 1.15 -7.17 -14.09
N SER A 124 1.28 -7.30 -15.41
CA SER A 124 1.17 -8.62 -16.07
C SER A 124 2.26 -9.56 -15.57
N GLU A 125 3.46 -9.06 -15.28
CA GLU A 125 4.54 -9.86 -14.69
C GLU A 125 4.15 -10.44 -13.32
N LEU A 126 3.44 -9.66 -12.49
CA LEU A 126 2.92 -10.14 -11.20
C LEU A 126 1.75 -11.10 -11.39
N PHE A 127 0.86 -10.79 -12.34
CA PHE A 127 -0.31 -11.63 -12.61
C PHE A 127 0.09 -13.02 -13.09
N ASP A 128 1.13 -13.11 -13.90
CA ASP A 128 1.66 -14.37 -14.45
C ASP A 128 2.63 -15.08 -13.49
N HIS A 129 2.99 -14.44 -12.38
CA HIS A 129 3.92 -15.05 -11.40
C HIS A 129 3.39 -16.41 -10.92
N PRO A 130 4.18 -17.51 -11.09
CA PRO A 130 3.76 -18.82 -10.65
C PRO A 130 3.76 -18.90 -9.11
N LEU A 131 2.64 -19.32 -8.54
CA LEU A 131 2.61 -19.67 -7.12
C LEU A 131 3.27 -21.04 -6.92
N SER A 132 4.18 -21.12 -5.97
CA SER A 132 4.86 -22.37 -5.61
C SER A 132 3.86 -23.42 -5.10
N SER A 133 4.23 -24.70 -5.14
CA SER A 133 3.37 -25.78 -4.67
C SER A 133 2.88 -25.55 -3.24
N GLY A 134 1.57 -25.64 -3.04
CA GLY A 134 0.92 -25.40 -1.75
C GLY A 134 0.73 -23.94 -1.35
N LYS A 135 1.20 -22.98 -2.16
CA LYS A 135 0.96 -21.55 -1.93
C LYS A 135 -0.33 -21.10 -2.61
N ILE A 136 -0.98 -20.14 -2.01
CA ILE A 136 -2.29 -19.62 -2.45
C ILE A 136 -2.32 -18.11 -2.57
N LEU A 137 -1.27 -17.47 -2.09
CA LEU A 137 -1.09 -16.03 -2.13
C LEU A 137 0.39 -15.73 -2.33
N ALA A 138 0.72 -14.62 -3.01
CA ALA A 138 2.06 -14.07 -3.00
C ALA A 138 2.03 -12.60 -2.54
N ALA A 139 2.98 -12.21 -1.68
CA ALA A 139 3.08 -10.87 -1.11
C ALA A 139 4.51 -10.53 -0.71
N VAL A 140 4.78 -9.25 -0.51
CA VAL A 140 6.08 -8.75 -0.02
C VAL A 140 6.10 -8.78 1.50
N ARG A 141 7.26 -9.11 2.08
CA ARG A 141 7.49 -9.02 3.54
C ARG A 141 7.16 -7.63 4.05
N ASP A 142 6.46 -7.57 5.17
CA ASP A 142 6.20 -6.28 5.81
C ASP A 142 7.50 -5.66 6.32
N SER A 143 7.68 -4.37 6.08
CA SER A 143 8.93 -3.66 6.40
C SER A 143 9.02 -3.17 7.85
N GLU A 144 7.91 -3.18 8.58
CA GLU A 144 7.82 -2.72 9.98
C GLU A 144 7.50 -3.87 10.93
N THR A 145 6.64 -4.80 10.53
CA THR A 145 6.25 -5.99 11.28
C THR A 145 6.91 -7.21 10.64
N LEU A 146 7.96 -7.72 11.23
CA LEU A 146 8.82 -8.71 10.59
C LEU A 146 8.35 -10.15 10.82
N SER A 147 7.54 -10.38 11.86
CA SER A 147 7.12 -11.72 12.27
C SER A 147 5.69 -11.74 12.85
N LEU A 148 5.10 -12.93 12.91
CA LEU A 148 3.80 -13.14 13.57
C LEU A 148 3.86 -12.69 15.04
N GLY A 149 4.95 -12.92 15.74
CA GLY A 149 5.13 -12.50 17.13
C GLY A 149 5.26 -10.99 17.32
N ASP A 150 5.68 -10.25 16.29
CA ASP A 150 5.69 -8.78 16.31
C ASP A 150 4.28 -8.20 16.15
N ASP A 151 3.39 -8.90 15.45
CA ASP A 151 1.96 -8.58 15.42
C ASP A 151 1.30 -9.00 16.73
N SER A 152 1.27 -10.30 17.03
CA SER A 152 0.73 -10.81 18.28
C SER A 152 1.37 -12.12 18.70
N ARG A 153 2.21 -12.06 19.72
CA ARG A 153 2.79 -13.26 20.35
C ARG A 153 1.73 -14.16 20.95
N ILE A 154 0.69 -13.56 21.56
CA ILE A 154 -0.40 -14.30 22.21
C ILE A 154 -1.17 -15.12 21.18
N VAL A 155 -1.50 -14.54 20.03
CA VAL A 155 -2.23 -15.23 18.96
C VAL A 155 -1.35 -16.32 18.34
N ALA A 156 -0.07 -16.02 18.07
CA ALA A 156 0.87 -17.01 17.52
C ALA A 156 0.98 -18.25 18.43
N ASP A 157 1.21 -18.04 19.73
CA ASP A 157 1.35 -19.12 20.69
C ASP A 157 0.05 -19.96 20.82
N ALA A 158 -1.12 -19.29 20.86
CA ALA A 158 -2.42 -19.98 20.96
C ALA A 158 -2.77 -20.77 19.69
N MET A 159 -2.42 -20.27 18.51
CA MET A 159 -2.59 -20.96 17.24
C MET A 159 -1.46 -21.98 16.96
N LYS A 160 -0.51 -22.15 17.88
CA LYS A 160 0.67 -23.03 17.73
C LYS A 160 1.49 -22.72 16.47
N LEU A 161 1.60 -21.42 16.14
CA LEU A 161 2.39 -20.93 15.03
C LEU A 161 3.76 -20.42 15.53
N PRO A 162 4.82 -20.53 14.72
CA PRO A 162 6.13 -20.01 15.10
C PRO A 162 6.09 -18.49 15.23
N ALA A 163 6.42 -17.95 16.40
CA ALA A 163 6.42 -16.51 16.62
C ALA A 163 7.39 -15.76 15.68
N GLN A 164 8.44 -16.42 15.19
CA GLN A 164 9.36 -15.89 14.18
C GLN A 164 8.88 -16.14 12.74
N GLY A 165 7.67 -16.69 12.57
CA GLY A 165 7.07 -16.91 11.26
C GLY A 165 6.99 -15.61 10.46
N ALA A 166 7.22 -15.72 9.17
CA ALA A 166 7.22 -14.60 8.23
C ALA A 166 5.92 -13.81 8.27
N TYR A 167 6.00 -12.48 8.20
CA TYR A 167 4.85 -11.59 8.14
C TYR A 167 4.90 -10.75 6.85
N PHE A 168 3.75 -10.66 6.16
CA PHE A 168 3.64 -10.06 4.85
C PHE A 168 2.70 -8.86 4.86
N ASN A 169 3.02 -7.86 4.05
CA ASN A 169 2.15 -6.72 3.84
C ASN A 169 1.01 -7.07 2.88
N SER A 170 -0.21 -6.68 3.23
CA SER A 170 -1.42 -7.05 2.47
C SER A 170 -1.83 -6.04 1.40
N GLY A 171 -1.07 -4.95 1.18
CA GLY A 171 -1.45 -3.89 0.26
C GLY A 171 -1.21 -4.19 -1.22
N VAL A 172 -0.36 -5.16 -1.54
CA VAL A 172 -0.15 -5.69 -2.88
C VAL A 172 -0.04 -7.20 -2.80
N MET A 173 -0.96 -7.92 -3.42
CA MET A 173 -1.02 -9.38 -3.35
C MET A 173 -1.44 -9.99 -4.68
N LEU A 174 -0.80 -11.07 -5.07
CA LEU A 174 -1.37 -12.00 -6.04
C LEU A 174 -2.17 -13.06 -5.27
N MET A 175 -3.43 -13.23 -5.63
CA MET A 175 -4.35 -14.10 -4.89
C MET A 175 -4.93 -15.19 -5.78
N ASN A 176 -4.88 -16.44 -5.35
CA ASN A 176 -5.63 -17.54 -5.95
C ASN A 176 -6.99 -17.64 -5.24
N LEU A 177 -8.04 -17.09 -5.87
CA LEU A 177 -9.37 -17.04 -5.25
C LEU A 177 -10.02 -18.42 -5.14
N ASP A 178 -9.78 -19.31 -6.09
CA ASP A 178 -10.33 -20.66 -6.04
C ASP A 178 -9.83 -21.45 -4.83
N GLU A 179 -8.53 -21.34 -4.54
CA GLU A 179 -7.95 -21.98 -3.35
C GLU A 179 -8.42 -21.31 -2.05
N LEU A 180 -8.61 -19.99 -2.05
CA LEU A 180 -9.19 -19.30 -0.89
C LEU A 180 -10.64 -19.71 -0.64
N LYS A 181 -11.46 -19.86 -1.71
CA LYS A 181 -12.85 -20.39 -1.64
C LYS A 181 -12.86 -21.79 -1.05
N LYS A 182 -12.06 -22.72 -1.56
CA LYS A 182 -11.96 -24.11 -1.09
C LYS A 182 -11.63 -24.20 0.40
N GLN A 183 -10.91 -23.22 0.95
CA GLN A 183 -10.51 -23.18 2.35
C GLN A 183 -11.48 -22.43 3.26
N ASN A 184 -12.64 -22.02 2.76
CA ASN A 184 -13.60 -21.19 3.52
C ASN A 184 -12.92 -19.97 4.17
N PHE A 185 -12.06 -19.30 3.37
CA PHE A 185 -11.18 -18.25 3.92
C PHE A 185 -11.96 -17.09 4.53
N LEU A 186 -13.12 -16.73 3.97
CA LEU A 186 -13.96 -15.65 4.52
C LEU A 186 -14.46 -16.02 5.92
N GLU A 187 -15.08 -17.20 6.07
CA GLU A 187 -15.67 -17.66 7.32
C GLU A 187 -14.59 -17.79 8.41
N ARG A 188 -13.46 -18.38 8.08
CA ARG A 188 -12.30 -18.49 8.99
C ARG A 188 -11.73 -17.11 9.38
N SER A 189 -11.76 -16.15 8.45
CA SER A 189 -11.30 -14.79 8.74
C SER A 189 -12.26 -14.08 9.69
N LEU A 190 -13.57 -14.22 9.51
CA LEU A 190 -14.57 -13.64 10.41
C LEU A 190 -14.44 -14.24 11.82
N GLU A 191 -14.30 -15.55 11.92
CA GLU A 191 -14.05 -16.25 13.19
C GLU A 191 -12.76 -15.78 13.86
N PHE A 192 -11.67 -15.62 13.09
CA PHE A 192 -10.40 -15.09 13.60
C PHE A 192 -10.57 -13.68 14.17
N LEU A 193 -11.20 -12.78 13.39
CA LEU A 193 -11.38 -11.37 13.77
C LEU A 193 -12.23 -11.23 15.04
N GLU A 194 -13.23 -12.10 15.23
CA GLU A 194 -14.06 -12.14 16.43
C GLU A 194 -13.32 -12.75 17.62
N THR A 195 -12.76 -13.96 17.46
CA THR A 195 -12.08 -14.70 18.52
C THR A 195 -10.89 -13.93 19.11
N TRP A 196 -10.14 -13.26 18.27
CA TRP A 196 -8.92 -12.56 18.66
C TRP A 196 -9.08 -11.04 18.73
N SER A 197 -10.31 -10.52 18.76
CA SER A 197 -10.58 -9.09 18.82
C SER A 197 -9.79 -8.40 19.93
N GLY A 198 -9.09 -7.31 19.59
CA GLY A 198 -8.22 -6.56 20.49
C GLY A 198 -6.86 -7.23 20.83
N ARG A 199 -6.57 -8.40 20.26
CA ARG A 199 -5.32 -9.14 20.51
C ARG A 199 -4.37 -9.18 19.31
N TYR A 200 -4.78 -8.70 18.14
CA TYR A 200 -3.96 -8.48 16.93
C TYR A 200 -3.83 -6.99 16.64
N ARG A 201 -2.87 -6.59 15.78
CA ARG A 201 -2.55 -5.16 15.58
C ARG A 201 -3.00 -4.60 14.24
N PHE A 202 -3.03 -5.42 13.17
CA PHE A 202 -3.13 -4.93 11.80
C PHE A 202 -4.35 -5.45 11.05
N TRP A 203 -5.51 -5.44 11.68
CA TRP A 203 -6.83 -5.65 11.06
C TRP A 203 -6.88 -6.91 10.18
N ASP A 204 -7.23 -6.76 8.91
CA ASP A 204 -7.27 -7.80 7.89
C ASP A 204 -5.89 -8.41 7.61
N GLN A 205 -4.82 -7.62 7.65
CA GLN A 205 -3.45 -8.11 7.45
C GLN A 205 -3.07 -9.15 8.51
N SER A 206 -3.50 -8.97 9.76
CA SER A 206 -3.30 -9.98 10.80
C SER A 206 -4.02 -11.29 10.45
N ALA A 207 -5.31 -11.24 10.09
CA ALA A 207 -6.06 -12.43 9.71
C ALA A 207 -5.39 -13.19 8.55
N LEU A 208 -4.98 -12.47 7.49
CA LEU A 208 -4.25 -13.05 6.36
C LEU A 208 -2.97 -13.78 6.81
N ASN A 209 -2.13 -13.13 7.60
CA ASN A 209 -0.85 -13.69 8.01
C ASN A 209 -0.98 -14.88 8.95
N PHE A 210 -1.91 -14.83 9.91
CA PHE A 210 -2.12 -15.96 10.85
C PHE A 210 -2.79 -17.16 10.18
N LEU A 211 -3.84 -16.92 9.36
CA LEU A 211 -4.60 -18.00 8.74
C LEU A 211 -3.87 -18.65 7.56
N LEU A 212 -3.03 -17.90 6.86
CA LEU A 212 -2.30 -18.37 5.68
C LEU A 212 -0.79 -18.56 5.95
N HIS A 213 -0.39 -18.67 7.22
CA HIS A 213 1.00 -18.94 7.56
C HIS A 213 1.52 -20.19 6.81
N GLY A 214 2.70 -20.06 6.19
CA GLY A 214 3.28 -21.11 5.36
C GLY A 214 2.67 -21.26 3.96
N ARG A 215 1.60 -20.51 3.62
CA ARG A 215 0.90 -20.56 2.33
C ARG A 215 1.03 -19.30 1.49
N ILE A 216 1.94 -18.41 1.86
CA ILE A 216 2.26 -17.19 1.14
C ILE A 216 3.64 -17.33 0.51
N ASP A 217 3.75 -17.07 -0.80
CA ASP A 217 5.02 -16.89 -1.47
C ASP A 217 5.57 -15.51 -1.23
N GLU A 218 6.88 -15.42 -1.07
CA GLU A 218 7.57 -14.15 -0.88
C GLU A 218 7.88 -13.51 -2.23
N LEU A 219 7.34 -12.32 -2.46
CA LEU A 219 7.63 -11.50 -3.63
C LEU A 219 8.84 -10.59 -3.38
N PRO A 220 9.61 -10.26 -4.43
CA PRO A 220 10.64 -9.23 -4.37
C PRO A 220 10.08 -7.87 -3.88
N GLY A 221 10.87 -7.14 -3.08
CA GLY A 221 10.44 -5.92 -2.41
C GLY A 221 9.93 -4.79 -3.33
N TYR A 222 10.33 -4.79 -4.61
CA TYR A 222 9.84 -3.80 -5.58
C TYR A 222 8.35 -3.94 -5.91
N TRP A 223 7.70 -5.08 -5.60
CA TRP A 223 6.26 -5.22 -5.77
C TRP A 223 5.42 -4.53 -4.68
N ASN A 224 6.04 -4.11 -3.57
CA ASN A 224 5.33 -3.39 -2.51
C ASN A 224 6.32 -2.58 -1.66
N ARG A 225 6.89 -1.52 -2.25
CA ARG A 225 7.91 -0.70 -1.62
C ARG A 225 7.27 0.40 -0.78
N ALA A 226 7.58 0.43 0.50
CA ALA A 226 7.05 1.46 1.39
C ALA A 226 7.57 2.85 1.02
N SER A 227 6.68 3.83 0.86
CA SER A 227 7.00 5.18 0.40
C SER A 227 7.98 5.95 1.31
N TRP A 228 8.02 5.62 2.59
CA TRP A 228 8.96 6.23 3.53
C TRP A 228 10.39 5.67 3.42
N GLN A 229 10.58 4.56 2.71
CA GLN A 229 11.89 3.99 2.35
C GLN A 229 12.37 4.50 0.99
N PHE A 230 11.48 5.21 0.26
CA PHE A 230 11.80 5.76 -1.04
C PHE A 230 12.64 7.03 -0.86
N ASP A 231 13.87 6.98 -1.30
CA ASP A 231 14.82 8.09 -1.22
C ASP A 231 15.25 8.59 -2.61
N GLU A 232 16.10 9.60 -2.62
CA GLU A 232 16.56 10.26 -3.84
C GLU A 232 17.48 9.37 -4.71
N GLN A 233 18.08 8.34 -4.14
CA GLN A 233 18.96 7.41 -4.87
C GLN A 233 18.15 6.40 -5.66
N ASP A 234 16.91 6.15 -5.23
CA ASP A 234 15.98 5.21 -5.85
C ASP A 234 15.25 5.75 -7.08
N GLU A 235 15.36 7.06 -7.35
CA GLU A 235 14.61 7.71 -8.43
C GLU A 235 15.08 7.30 -9.83
N ASN A 236 16.28 6.76 -9.96
CA ASN A 236 16.76 6.20 -11.21
C ASN A 236 16.16 4.82 -11.52
N ASP A 237 15.52 4.19 -10.54
CA ASP A 237 14.81 2.92 -10.69
C ASP A 237 13.41 3.00 -10.05
N LEU A 238 12.51 3.70 -10.74
CA LEU A 238 11.09 3.77 -10.39
C LEU A 238 10.33 2.48 -10.74
N SER A 239 10.99 1.43 -11.22
CA SER A 239 10.31 0.17 -11.59
C SER A 239 9.82 -0.59 -10.35
N CYS A 240 8.84 -0.01 -9.65
CA CYS A 240 8.27 -0.61 -8.42
C CYS A 240 6.79 -0.28 -8.26
N VAL A 241 6.12 -0.96 -7.32
CA VAL A 241 4.85 -0.52 -6.75
C VAL A 241 5.15 0.21 -5.45
N LEU A 242 4.94 1.53 -5.44
CA LEU A 242 5.17 2.40 -4.29
C LEU A 242 3.93 2.43 -3.40
N HIS A 243 4.07 2.12 -2.11
CA HIS A 243 2.96 2.01 -1.17
C HIS A 243 3.09 3.03 -0.03
N TYR A 244 2.08 3.86 0.18
CA TYR A 244 2.03 4.92 1.19
C TYR A 244 1.53 4.39 2.55
N THR A 245 2.21 3.38 3.10
CA THR A 245 1.80 2.60 4.29
C THR A 245 1.53 3.42 5.55
N ARG A 246 2.11 4.61 5.70
CA ARG A 246 2.01 5.43 6.93
C ARG A 246 0.98 6.55 6.86
N SER A 247 0.65 6.99 5.66
CA SER A 247 -0.31 8.08 5.48
C SER A 247 -0.86 8.11 4.07
N ALA A 248 -2.17 8.25 3.95
CA ALA A 248 -2.83 8.48 2.67
C ALA A 248 -2.42 9.87 2.12
N PRO A 249 -1.73 9.96 0.98
CA PRO A 249 -1.12 11.21 0.50
C PRO A 249 -2.14 12.28 0.10
N TRP A 250 -3.40 11.92 -0.16
CA TRP A 250 -4.50 12.86 -0.41
C TRP A 250 -5.15 13.42 0.85
N LEU A 251 -4.89 12.83 2.02
CA LEU A 251 -5.43 13.27 3.31
C LEU A 251 -4.40 14.01 4.14
N ARG A 252 -3.14 13.66 3.98
CA ARG A 252 -2.04 14.19 4.77
C ARG A 252 -0.78 14.26 3.90
N GLU A 253 -0.08 15.37 3.97
CA GLU A 253 1.20 15.54 3.30
C GLU A 253 2.20 14.47 3.75
N THR A 254 2.75 13.74 2.80
CA THR A 254 3.80 12.73 3.00
C THR A 254 5.13 13.41 2.78
N PRO A 255 6.08 13.39 3.73
CA PRO A 255 7.39 14.00 3.52
C PRO A 255 8.17 13.29 2.40
N GLY A 256 8.81 14.06 1.52
CA GLY A 256 9.76 13.55 0.54
C GLY A 256 9.24 13.47 -0.90
N PRO A 257 10.00 12.84 -1.82
CA PRO A 257 9.69 12.81 -3.25
C PRO A 257 8.41 12.02 -3.58
N ALA A 258 8.04 11.06 -2.74
CA ALA A 258 6.83 10.26 -2.94
C ALA A 258 5.54 11.11 -3.00
N GLN A 259 5.44 12.22 -2.26
CA GLN A 259 4.29 13.12 -2.32
C GLN A 259 4.16 13.78 -3.70
N ALA A 260 5.27 14.22 -4.29
CA ALA A 260 5.26 14.84 -5.60
C ALA A 260 4.78 13.88 -6.69
N LEU A 261 5.16 12.60 -6.61
CA LEU A 261 4.67 11.55 -7.52
C LEU A 261 3.15 11.39 -7.42
N PHE A 262 2.60 11.35 -6.20
CA PHE A 262 1.15 11.25 -6.03
C PHE A 262 0.42 12.49 -6.57
N GLU A 263 0.91 13.69 -6.29
CA GLU A 263 0.33 14.95 -6.77
C GLU A 263 0.33 15.04 -8.30
N GLN A 264 1.35 14.50 -8.95
CA GLN A 264 1.44 14.45 -10.41
C GLN A 264 0.30 13.60 -11.00
N PHE A 265 0.05 12.39 -10.50
CA PHE A 265 -1.08 11.58 -10.96
C PHE A 265 -2.43 12.22 -10.64
N GLY A 266 -2.58 12.80 -9.45
CA GLY A 266 -3.80 13.48 -9.03
C GLY A 266 -4.14 14.72 -9.85
N SER A 267 -3.14 15.51 -10.25
CA SER A 267 -3.35 16.72 -11.05
C SER A 267 -3.86 16.43 -12.47
N HIS A 268 -3.41 15.35 -13.09
CA HIS A 268 -3.92 14.91 -14.40
C HIS A 268 -5.37 14.46 -14.34
N ALA A 269 -5.85 14.07 -13.15
CA ALA A 269 -7.24 13.70 -12.92
C ALA A 269 -8.19 14.89 -12.77
N GLY A 270 -7.68 16.13 -12.76
CA GLY A 270 -8.48 17.28 -12.30
C GLY A 270 -8.96 17.12 -10.84
N LEU A 271 -8.45 16.09 -10.14
CA LEU A 271 -8.67 15.94 -8.72
C LEU A 271 -7.84 17.03 -8.05
N ALA A 272 -8.53 18.13 -7.68
CA ALA A 272 -7.97 19.03 -6.67
C ALA A 272 -7.65 18.12 -5.46
N VAL A 273 -6.38 17.78 -5.29
CA VAL A 273 -5.90 17.23 -4.02
C VAL A 273 -6.21 18.33 -3.02
N ASN A 274 -7.42 18.25 -2.48
CA ASN A 274 -7.95 19.27 -1.59
C ASN A 274 -7.04 19.15 -0.37
N ARG A 275 -5.97 19.94 -0.36
CA ARG A 275 -5.10 20.14 0.78
C ARG A 275 -6.00 20.67 1.90
N ARG A 276 -6.83 19.81 2.48
CA ARG A 276 -7.24 20.05 3.85
C ARG A 276 -5.93 20.02 4.61
N THR A 277 -5.32 21.16 4.66
CA THR A 277 -4.37 21.52 5.69
C THR A 277 -5.08 21.25 7.01
N THR A 278 -5.14 19.96 7.40
CA THR A 278 -5.44 19.62 8.78
C THR A 278 -4.29 20.25 9.55
N GLY A 279 -4.49 21.48 9.98
CA GLY A 279 -3.83 22.29 10.99
C GLY A 279 -2.38 22.08 11.40
N PHE A 280 -1.60 21.27 10.70
CA PHE A 280 -0.15 21.25 10.77
C PHE A 280 0.42 22.23 9.72
N LYS A 281 0.03 23.50 9.84
CA LYS A 281 1.03 24.53 9.56
C LYS A 281 2.19 24.21 10.50
N HIS A 282 3.15 23.44 10.03
CA HIS A 282 4.47 23.57 10.59
C HIS A 282 4.84 25.02 10.33
N SER A 283 4.53 25.87 11.29
CA SER A 283 4.95 27.27 11.25
C SER A 283 6.46 27.20 10.96
N ARG A 284 7.00 28.18 10.24
CA ARG A 284 8.47 28.35 10.09
C ARG A 284 9.16 28.12 11.43
N HIS A 285 8.51 28.47 12.51
CA HIS A 285 8.90 28.30 13.89
C HIS A 285 8.97 26.82 14.33
N GLN A 286 7.98 25.99 14.07
CA GLN A 286 8.01 24.55 14.41
C GLN A 286 9.05 23.79 13.56
N TRP A 287 9.22 24.17 12.29
CA TRP A 287 10.27 23.63 11.45
C TRP A 287 11.66 24.01 11.98
N PHE A 288 11.85 25.28 12.38
CA PHE A 288 13.07 25.76 12.99
C PHE A 288 13.43 24.97 14.28
N TRP A 289 12.48 24.86 15.22
CA TRP A 289 12.72 24.12 16.45
C TRP A 289 12.92 22.63 16.24
N ARG A 290 12.24 22.01 15.29
CA ARG A 290 12.46 20.60 14.94
C ARG A 290 13.89 20.38 14.45
N ASN A 291 14.42 21.25 13.61
CA ASN A 291 15.79 21.15 13.09
C ASN A 291 16.85 21.60 14.09
N ALA A 292 16.60 22.66 14.84
CA ALA A 292 17.50 23.16 15.89
C ALA A 292 17.68 22.13 17.03
N LEU A 293 16.64 21.36 17.36
CA LEU A 293 16.71 20.34 18.40
C LEU A 293 17.09 18.93 17.88
N ALA A 294 17.25 18.75 16.58
CA ALA A 294 17.60 17.45 16.01
C ALA A 294 18.93 16.88 16.53
N PRO A 295 20.02 17.69 16.70
CA PRO A 295 21.26 17.19 17.30
C PRO A 295 21.06 16.73 18.75
N LEU A 296 20.31 17.50 19.53
CA LEU A 296 20.02 17.16 20.94
C LEU A 296 19.21 15.87 21.05
N ARG A 297 18.25 15.66 20.13
CA ARG A 297 17.46 14.41 20.07
C ARG A 297 18.34 13.23 19.69
N ALA A 298 19.20 13.36 18.69
CA ALA A 298 20.14 12.32 18.31
C ALA A 298 21.04 11.92 19.49
N ALA A 299 21.60 12.90 20.20
CA ALA A 299 22.43 12.68 21.38
C ALA A 299 21.63 12.02 22.53
N ALA A 300 20.43 12.52 22.83
CA ALA A 300 19.57 11.96 23.86
C ALA A 300 19.21 10.48 23.58
N PHE A 301 18.81 10.15 22.36
CA PHE A 301 18.52 8.76 21.99
C PHE A 301 19.74 7.85 22.08
N PHE A 302 20.92 8.38 21.72
CA PHE A 302 22.17 7.64 21.84
C PHE A 302 22.51 7.36 23.31
N THR A 303 22.43 8.37 24.19
CA THR A 303 22.67 8.24 25.63
C THR A 303 21.70 7.24 26.26
N VAL A 304 20.41 7.34 25.98
CA VAL A 304 19.40 6.41 26.48
C VAL A 304 19.68 4.99 26.00
N SER A 305 20.17 4.80 24.77
CA SER A 305 20.54 3.48 24.27
C SER A 305 21.67 2.84 25.08
N ILE A 306 22.65 3.64 25.48
CA ILE A 306 23.78 3.19 26.35
C ILE A 306 23.25 2.74 27.72
N LEU A 307 22.38 3.53 28.34
CA LEU A 307 21.78 3.19 29.64
C LEU A 307 20.98 1.88 29.57
N TYR A 308 20.23 1.66 28.52
CA TYR A 308 19.53 0.38 28.33
C TYR A 308 20.47 -0.79 28.03
N LYS A 309 21.63 -0.54 27.40
CA LYS A 309 22.66 -1.55 27.20
C LYS A 309 23.30 -1.97 28.54
N ILE A 310 23.60 -1.01 29.37
CA ILE A 310 24.20 -1.24 30.75
C ILE A 310 23.18 -1.99 31.62
N SER A 311 21.88 -1.66 31.52
CA SER A 311 20.81 -2.33 32.29
C SER A 311 20.40 -3.70 31.73
N GLY A 312 21.12 -4.26 30.74
CA GLY A 312 20.82 -5.56 30.12
C GLY A 312 19.61 -5.61 29.19
N ARG A 313 18.92 -4.49 28.99
CA ARG A 313 17.71 -4.40 28.14
C ARG A 313 18.07 -4.20 26.66
N ARG A 314 18.75 -5.19 26.06
CA ARG A 314 19.32 -5.12 24.70
C ARG A 314 18.33 -4.73 23.61
N LYS A 315 17.08 -5.23 23.65
CA LYS A 315 16.04 -4.90 22.65
C LYS A 315 15.70 -3.40 22.67
N LYS A 316 15.46 -2.82 23.85
CA LYS A 316 15.20 -1.38 23.99
C LYS A 316 16.42 -0.54 23.59
N ALA A 317 17.64 -0.98 23.92
CA ALA A 317 18.85 -0.32 23.47
C ALA A 317 18.95 -0.23 21.94
N ALA A 318 18.60 -1.31 21.22
CA ALA A 318 18.59 -1.34 19.76
C ALA A 318 17.56 -0.39 19.16
N ASP A 319 16.37 -0.25 19.77
CA ASP A 319 15.33 0.69 19.31
C ASP A 319 15.81 2.14 19.41
N TYR A 320 16.41 2.51 20.53
CA TYR A 320 16.96 3.85 20.71
C TYR A 320 18.19 4.12 19.83
N GLN A 321 19.00 3.11 19.53
CA GLN A 321 20.07 3.25 18.54
C GLN A 321 19.54 3.49 17.13
N ARG A 322 18.47 2.82 16.72
CA ARG A 322 17.81 3.08 15.42
C ARG A 322 17.26 4.50 15.35
N ALA A 323 16.60 4.97 16.42
CA ALA A 323 16.10 6.33 16.50
C ALA A 323 17.25 7.37 16.44
N ALA A 324 18.35 7.13 17.12
CA ALA A 324 19.54 7.99 17.07
C ALA A 324 20.11 8.05 15.64
N ARG A 325 20.30 6.90 14.97
CA ARG A 325 20.79 6.84 13.57
C ARG A 325 19.87 7.58 12.62
N TYR A 326 18.55 7.45 12.77
CA TYR A 326 17.57 8.21 11.98
C TYR A 326 17.83 9.72 12.08
N TRP A 327 18.01 10.26 13.30
CA TRP A 327 18.26 11.68 13.50
C TRP A 327 19.65 12.12 13.02
N PHE A 328 20.68 11.28 13.13
CA PHE A 328 22.01 11.56 12.55
C PHE A 328 21.97 11.61 11.02
N ASN A 329 21.28 10.65 10.37
CA ASN A 329 21.12 10.66 8.94
C ASN A 329 20.25 11.85 8.47
N TYR A 330 19.21 12.20 9.22
CA TYR A 330 18.42 13.40 8.98
C TYR A 330 19.28 14.67 8.98
N LEU A 331 20.18 14.82 9.96
CA LEU A 331 21.10 15.96 10.07
C LEU A 331 22.13 15.98 8.93
N ARG A 332 22.70 14.84 8.59
CA ARG A 332 23.72 14.70 7.54
C ARG A 332 23.18 15.11 6.18
N ASN A 333 21.93 14.82 5.90
CA ASN A 333 21.29 15.07 4.60
C ASN A 333 20.46 16.37 4.55
N ALA A 334 20.39 17.13 5.64
CA ALA A 334 19.55 18.33 5.73
C ALA A 334 19.92 19.47 4.73
N PRO A 335 21.18 19.73 4.41
CA PRO A 335 21.56 20.78 3.45
C PRO A 335 21.28 20.39 1.99
N SER A 336 21.53 19.13 1.62
CA SER A 336 21.33 18.62 0.25
C SER A 336 19.86 18.52 -0.12
N ARG A 337 18.98 18.18 0.83
CA ARG A 337 17.53 18.03 0.59
C ARG A 337 16.85 19.31 0.09
N ARG A 338 17.28 20.51 0.51
CA ARG A 338 16.69 21.77 0.02
C ARG A 338 17.00 22.06 -1.44
N TYR A 339 18.21 21.79 -1.87
CA TYR A 339 18.66 22.05 -3.23
C TYR A 339 18.11 21.00 -4.19
N ILE A 340 18.23 19.74 -3.84
CA ILE A 340 17.79 18.59 -4.62
C ILE A 340 16.25 18.57 -4.74
N HIS A 341 15.51 18.80 -3.63
CA HIS A 341 14.06 18.86 -3.66
C HIS A 341 13.50 19.94 -4.60
N ARG A 342 14.12 21.13 -4.67
CA ARG A 342 13.71 22.18 -5.61
C ARG A 342 14.05 21.86 -7.06
N ARG A 343 15.23 21.33 -7.31
CA ARG A 343 15.68 20.94 -8.64
C ARG A 343 14.81 19.79 -9.19
N ARG A 344 14.44 18.85 -8.38
CA ARG A 344 13.67 17.67 -8.74
C ARG A 344 12.18 17.90 -8.88
N ILE A 345 11.57 18.75 -8.07
CA ILE A 345 10.21 19.22 -8.38
C ILE A 345 10.20 19.82 -9.79
N ALA A 346 11.22 20.56 -10.16
CA ALA A 346 11.36 21.11 -11.51
C ALA A 346 11.63 20.01 -12.56
N GLU A 347 12.43 18.98 -12.26
CA GLU A 347 12.71 17.85 -13.16
C GLU A 347 11.49 16.94 -13.32
N ILE A 348 10.76 16.63 -12.24
CA ILE A 348 9.50 15.89 -12.28
C ILE A 348 8.40 16.71 -12.99
N GLN A 349 8.36 18.03 -12.80
CA GLN A 349 7.46 18.92 -13.52
C GLN A 349 7.83 19.04 -15.01
N ASN A 350 9.12 18.88 -15.35
CA ASN A 350 9.65 18.89 -16.72
C ASN A 350 9.69 17.49 -17.36
N MET A 351 9.53 16.40 -16.61
CA MET A 351 9.16 15.12 -17.18
C MET A 351 7.75 15.29 -17.78
N LYS A 352 7.71 15.84 -18.98
CA LYS A 352 6.54 15.79 -19.84
C LYS A 352 6.24 14.33 -20.04
N PHE A 353 5.36 13.79 -19.23
CA PHE A 353 4.62 12.61 -19.60
C PHE A 353 3.78 13.05 -20.80
N ASP A 354 4.32 12.78 -21.98
CA ASP A 354 3.70 13.17 -23.24
C ASP A 354 2.35 12.42 -23.33
N VAL A 355 1.29 13.06 -22.85
CA VAL A 355 -0.10 12.66 -23.07
C VAL A 355 -0.47 12.95 -24.54
N ALA A 356 0.42 13.60 -25.29
CA ALA A 356 0.20 14.11 -26.64
C ALA A 356 0.43 13.08 -27.78
N THR A 357 0.79 11.81 -27.48
CA THR A 357 0.93 10.79 -28.53
C THR A 357 -0.24 9.83 -28.68
N THR A 358 -1.30 9.98 -27.87
CA THR A 358 -2.61 9.41 -28.19
C THR A 358 -3.54 10.60 -28.42
N GLY A 359 -3.67 11.00 -29.72
CA GLY A 359 -4.55 12.08 -30.13
C GLY A 359 -5.96 11.89 -29.56
N ILE A 360 -6.36 12.78 -28.69
CA ILE A 360 -7.71 13.33 -28.50
C ILE A 360 -7.51 14.82 -28.24
#